data_950666929bf3b8e5dfee08ab12289afc
#
_entry.id   950666929bf3b8e5dfee08ab12289afc
#
_cell.length_a   1.000
_cell.length_b   1.000
_cell.length_c   1.000
_cell.angle_alpha   90.00
_cell.angle_beta   90.00
_cell.angle_gamma   90.00
#
_symmetry.space_group_name_H-M   'P 1'
#
loop_
_entity.id
_entity.type
_entity.pdbx_description
1 polymer ?
#
loop_
_entity_poly.entity_id
_entity_poly.type
_entity_poly.pdbx_seq_one_letter_code
_entity_poly.pdbx_strand_id
1 'polypeptide(L)'
;MYEYQYTDLMNHDFRVIGITLRGFGRSDKPYGAYNYDVHARDIKSVLDKLDIKDAVLGGFSMGGAIAIRYVSTYDSAHVSKLVLAGAAAPSWTQREDFPYNMTPSAVDELIALNFSDRPKLLSNFAKIFSATETTLNEGIGKWLNGIGLVATAHATGQCLYALRDTDLREDLTKINIPTLILHGKKDKICSFDLAEQMHKGIENSQLVAFENSGHSLFLEETKKFNFELIKFAHQ
;
A
#
# COMPACT_ATOMS: atom_id res chain seq x y z
N MET A 1 3.96 -8.54 8.03
CA MET A 1 4.42 -8.47 6.65
C MET A 1 5.79 -7.78 6.53
N TYR A 2 6.07 -6.73 7.29
CA TYR A 2 7.31 -5.94 7.24
C TYR A 2 8.39 -6.39 8.24
N GLU A 3 8.51 -7.66 8.51
CA GLU A 3 9.42 -8.19 9.55
C GLU A 3 10.88 -7.83 9.30
N TYR A 4 11.31 -7.91 8.03
CA TYR A 4 12.69 -7.56 7.64
C TYR A 4 12.98 -6.06 7.63
N GLN A 5 11.94 -5.22 7.51
CA GLN A 5 12.05 -3.77 7.63
C GLN A 5 12.12 -3.35 9.09
N TYR A 6 11.32 -3.97 9.96
CA TYR A 6 11.28 -3.62 11.39
C TYR A 6 12.64 -3.78 12.06
N THR A 7 13.29 -4.93 11.86
CA THR A 7 14.60 -5.20 12.46
C THR A 7 15.64 -4.18 12.01
N ASP A 8 15.68 -3.89 10.72
CA ASP A 8 16.68 -2.98 10.15
C ASP A 8 16.43 -1.52 10.60
N LEU A 9 15.18 -1.06 10.60
CA LEU A 9 14.81 0.27 11.09
C LEU A 9 15.13 0.45 12.58
N MET A 10 14.85 -0.56 13.43
CA MET A 10 15.19 -0.51 14.85
C MET A 10 16.71 -0.45 15.09
N ASN A 11 17.50 -1.11 14.26
CA ASN A 11 18.97 -1.03 14.30
C ASN A 11 19.52 0.35 13.88
N HIS A 12 18.68 1.21 13.29
CA HIS A 12 18.99 2.60 12.93
C HIS A 12 18.23 3.61 13.80
N ASP A 13 17.92 3.23 15.05
CA ASP A 13 17.32 4.08 16.08
C ASP A 13 15.89 4.60 15.77
N PHE A 14 15.17 3.97 14.84
CA PHE A 14 13.76 4.32 14.59
C PHE A 14 12.82 3.60 15.56
N ARG A 15 11.85 4.35 16.09
CA ARG A 15 10.64 3.76 16.68
C ARG A 15 9.71 3.33 15.55
N VAL A 16 9.43 2.03 15.44
CA VAL A 16 8.59 1.47 14.39
C VAL A 16 7.20 1.12 14.92
N ILE A 17 6.16 1.60 14.25
CA ILE A 17 4.76 1.35 14.59
C ILE A 17 4.06 0.72 13.41
N GLY A 18 3.65 -0.53 13.55
CA GLY A 18 2.86 -1.23 12.53
C GLY A 18 1.37 -1.15 12.83
N ILE A 19 0.62 -0.50 11.95
CA ILE A 19 -0.84 -0.40 12.05
C ILE A 19 -1.47 -1.52 11.23
N THR A 20 -2.23 -2.39 11.88
CA THR A 20 -3.08 -3.36 11.19
C THR A 20 -4.43 -2.70 10.91
N LEU A 21 -4.80 -2.58 9.65
CA LEU A 21 -6.06 -1.96 9.26
C LEU A 21 -7.28 -2.75 9.79
N ARG A 22 -8.40 -2.05 10.05
CA ARG A 22 -9.68 -2.72 10.36
C ARG A 22 -9.98 -3.79 9.31
N GLY A 23 -10.62 -4.87 9.71
CA GLY A 23 -10.95 -6.02 8.85
C GLY A 23 -9.83 -7.01 8.64
N PHE A 24 -8.59 -6.68 9.01
CA PHE A 24 -7.39 -7.48 8.78
C PHE A 24 -6.70 -7.88 10.09
N GLY A 25 -5.92 -8.96 10.03
CA GLY A 25 -5.09 -9.43 11.13
C GLY A 25 -5.84 -9.53 12.46
N ARG A 26 -5.29 -8.87 13.50
CA ARG A 26 -5.85 -8.83 14.86
C ARG A 26 -6.76 -7.64 15.10
N SER A 27 -6.89 -6.71 14.17
CA SER A 27 -7.81 -5.58 14.30
C SER A 27 -9.26 -6.03 14.20
N ASP A 28 -10.16 -5.24 14.77
CA ASP A 28 -11.59 -5.47 14.70
C ASP A 28 -12.10 -5.60 13.27
N LYS A 29 -13.14 -6.40 13.08
CA LYS A 29 -13.74 -6.70 11.78
C LYS A 29 -15.21 -6.26 11.76
N PRO A 30 -15.50 -4.95 11.95
CA PRO A 30 -16.86 -4.46 11.99
C PRO A 30 -17.57 -4.69 10.65
N TYR A 31 -18.88 -4.90 10.71
CA TYR A 31 -19.70 -4.87 9.52
C TYR A 31 -20.00 -3.40 9.17
N GLY A 32 -19.30 -2.84 8.18
CA GLY A 32 -19.44 -1.42 7.85
C GLY A 32 -18.52 -1.01 6.69
N ALA A 33 -18.24 0.29 6.60
CA ALA A 33 -17.43 0.85 5.54
C ALA A 33 -15.94 0.60 5.72
N TYR A 34 -15.26 0.40 4.58
CA TYR A 34 -13.81 0.16 4.47
C TYR A 34 -13.20 1.04 3.37
N ASN A 35 -13.79 2.21 3.11
CA ASN A 35 -13.22 3.18 2.17
C ASN A 35 -11.98 3.88 2.77
N TYR A 36 -11.28 4.62 1.93
CA TYR A 36 -10.02 5.25 2.35
C TYR A 36 -10.20 6.32 3.42
N ASP A 37 -11.36 7.01 3.47
CA ASP A 37 -11.65 8.01 4.52
C ASP A 37 -11.78 7.36 5.90
N VAL A 38 -12.42 6.18 5.95
CA VAL A 38 -12.55 5.40 7.19
C VAL A 38 -11.18 4.90 7.66
N HIS A 39 -10.36 4.35 6.76
CA HIS A 39 -9.02 3.90 7.10
C HIS A 39 -8.10 5.05 7.51
N ALA A 40 -8.15 6.19 6.82
CA ALA A 40 -7.38 7.39 7.17
C ALA A 40 -7.77 7.92 8.55
N ARG A 41 -9.05 7.92 8.91
CA ARG A 41 -9.52 8.28 10.25
C ARG A 41 -9.04 7.33 11.32
N ASP A 42 -8.98 6.01 11.03
CA ASP A 42 -8.41 5.04 11.96
C ASP A 42 -6.93 5.31 12.23
N ILE A 43 -6.16 5.59 11.17
CA ILE A 43 -4.74 5.98 11.29
C ILE A 43 -4.63 7.24 12.15
N LYS A 44 -5.44 8.28 11.87
CA LYS A 44 -5.46 9.52 12.66
C LYS A 44 -5.69 9.23 14.14
N SER A 45 -6.67 8.37 14.45
CA SER A 45 -6.99 8.00 15.84
C SER A 45 -5.83 7.30 16.54
N VAL A 46 -5.05 6.48 15.83
CA VAL A 46 -3.85 5.81 16.38
C VAL A 46 -2.75 6.84 16.65
N LEU A 47 -2.48 7.74 15.69
CA LEU A 47 -1.44 8.75 15.83
C LEU A 47 -1.76 9.75 16.96
N ASP A 48 -3.03 10.18 17.07
CA ASP A 48 -3.51 11.01 18.18
C ASP A 48 -3.34 10.31 19.53
N LYS A 49 -3.80 9.05 19.63
CA LYS A 49 -3.77 8.27 20.88
C LYS A 49 -2.35 8.03 21.38
N LEU A 50 -1.40 7.86 20.47
CA LEU A 50 0.01 7.62 20.79
C LEU A 50 0.83 8.92 20.89
N ASP A 51 0.20 10.09 20.72
CA ASP A 51 0.84 11.42 20.67
C ASP A 51 2.07 11.43 19.74
N ILE A 52 1.89 10.85 18.53
CA ILE A 52 2.95 10.78 17.54
C ILE A 52 3.15 12.16 16.93
N LYS A 53 4.42 12.55 16.73
CA LYS A 53 4.84 13.79 16.05
C LYS A 53 5.92 13.45 15.04
N ASP A 54 5.92 14.18 13.93
CA ASP A 54 6.95 14.10 12.89
C ASP A 54 7.21 12.68 12.34
N ALA A 55 6.13 11.89 12.20
CA ALA A 55 6.23 10.53 11.70
C ALA A 55 6.60 10.49 10.20
N VAL A 56 7.33 9.46 9.82
CA VAL A 56 7.39 8.99 8.43
C VAL A 56 6.22 8.00 8.24
N LEU A 57 5.19 8.41 7.51
CA LEU A 57 4.04 7.53 7.22
C LEU A 57 4.34 6.68 5.98
N GLY A 58 4.49 5.38 6.17
CA GLY A 58 4.68 4.43 5.07
C GLY A 58 3.40 3.69 4.71
N GLY A 59 3.06 3.63 3.42
CA GLY A 59 1.95 2.84 2.90
C GLY A 59 2.36 1.96 1.73
N PHE A 60 1.95 0.68 1.76
CA PHE A 60 2.16 -0.28 0.68
C PHE A 60 0.85 -0.59 -0.03
N SER A 61 0.87 -0.63 -1.37
CA SER A 61 -0.30 -1.01 -2.17
C SER A 61 -1.52 -0.14 -1.83
N MET A 62 -2.65 -0.73 -1.45
CA MET A 62 -3.82 -0.01 -0.91
C MET A 62 -3.45 0.89 0.28
N GLY A 63 -2.51 0.46 1.13
CA GLY A 63 -2.02 1.29 2.24
C GLY A 63 -1.37 2.59 1.78
N GLY A 64 -0.75 2.61 0.59
CA GLY A 64 -0.23 3.83 -0.03
C GLY A 64 -1.35 4.79 -0.44
N ALA A 65 -2.42 4.26 -1.05
CA ALA A 65 -3.61 5.05 -1.37
C ALA A 65 -4.28 5.65 -0.11
N ILE A 66 -4.35 4.85 0.96
CA ILE A 66 -4.86 5.31 2.27
C ILE A 66 -3.95 6.38 2.88
N ALA A 67 -2.63 6.25 2.77
CA ALA A 67 -1.68 7.24 3.26
C ALA A 67 -1.79 8.58 2.50
N ILE A 68 -1.98 8.54 1.18
CA ILE A 68 -2.30 9.73 0.37
C ILE A 68 -3.58 10.40 0.87
N ARG A 69 -4.66 9.64 1.05
CA ARG A 69 -5.93 10.16 1.60
C ARG A 69 -5.76 10.74 3.00
N TYR A 70 -4.92 10.14 3.84
CA TYR A 70 -4.62 10.66 5.16
C TYR A 70 -3.96 12.05 5.06
N VAL A 71 -2.88 12.17 4.31
CA VAL A 71 -2.10 13.41 4.17
C VAL A 71 -2.96 14.52 3.57
N SER A 72 -3.73 14.22 2.53
CA SER A 72 -4.59 15.21 1.85
C SER A 72 -5.78 15.68 2.71
N THR A 73 -6.29 14.81 3.59
CA THR A 73 -7.48 15.10 4.42
C THR A 73 -7.12 15.81 5.71
N TYR A 74 -5.97 15.48 6.32
CA TYR A 74 -5.55 15.97 7.64
C TYR A 74 -4.39 16.95 7.60
N ASP A 75 -4.08 17.51 6.43
CA ASP A 75 -3.00 18.48 6.22
C ASP A 75 -1.68 18.02 6.85
N SER A 76 -1.31 16.77 6.59
CA SER A 76 -0.10 16.13 7.13
C SER A 76 -0.01 16.09 8.66
N ALA A 77 -1.12 16.26 9.40
CA ALA A 77 -1.10 16.21 10.87
C ALA A 77 -0.32 14.97 11.35
N HIS A 78 0.64 15.16 12.26
CA HIS A 78 1.53 14.14 12.81
C HIS A 78 2.59 13.55 11.85
N VAL A 79 2.57 13.92 10.56
CA VAL A 79 3.39 13.29 9.51
C VAL A 79 4.29 14.34 8.87
N SER A 80 5.60 14.11 8.90
CA SER A 80 6.60 14.99 8.28
C SER A 80 7.07 14.49 6.92
N LYS A 81 6.93 13.19 6.65
CA LYS A 81 7.35 12.55 5.39
C LYS A 81 6.40 11.42 5.00
N LEU A 82 6.25 11.18 3.71
CA LEU A 82 5.41 10.12 3.14
C LEU A 82 6.25 9.12 2.37
N VAL A 83 5.98 7.82 2.54
CA VAL A 83 6.60 6.74 1.75
C VAL A 83 5.50 5.90 1.09
N LEU A 84 5.54 5.82 -0.23
CA LEU A 84 4.59 5.11 -1.07
C LEU A 84 5.29 3.92 -1.74
N ALA A 85 5.03 2.71 -1.27
CA ALA A 85 5.64 1.50 -1.79
C ALA A 85 4.64 0.69 -2.61
N GLY A 86 4.88 0.49 -3.91
CA GLY A 86 3.96 -0.23 -4.80
C GLY A 86 2.52 0.26 -4.68
N ALA A 87 2.30 1.56 -4.50
CA ALA A 87 1.03 2.11 -4.09
C ALA A 87 -0.05 1.99 -5.18
N ALA A 88 -1.27 1.64 -4.76
CA ALA A 88 -2.46 1.53 -5.62
C ALA A 88 -3.11 2.92 -5.83
N ALA A 89 -2.33 3.86 -6.32
CA ALA A 89 -2.69 5.27 -6.49
C ALA A 89 -2.02 5.86 -7.75
N PRO A 90 -2.54 6.97 -8.30
CA PRO A 90 -3.67 7.78 -7.81
C PRO A 90 -5.05 7.18 -8.09
N SER A 91 -5.20 6.36 -9.11
CA SER A 91 -6.37 5.51 -9.36
C SER A 91 -5.92 4.11 -9.70
N TRP A 92 -6.40 3.10 -8.98
CA TRP A 92 -6.04 1.71 -9.25
C TRP A 92 -6.73 1.15 -10.48
N THR A 93 -7.81 1.79 -10.91
CA THR A 93 -8.55 1.44 -12.11
C THR A 93 -8.51 2.54 -13.15
N GLN A 94 -8.68 2.13 -14.39
CA GLN A 94 -8.78 3.02 -15.52
C GLN A 94 -9.98 3.98 -15.38
N ARG A 95 -9.82 5.21 -15.89
CA ARG A 95 -10.84 6.22 -16.07
C ARG A 95 -10.80 6.69 -17.52
N GLU A 96 -11.79 7.44 -17.96
CA GLU A 96 -11.87 7.96 -19.30
C GLU A 96 -10.59 8.72 -19.73
N ASP A 97 -10.05 9.51 -18.81
CA ASP A 97 -8.83 10.32 -18.97
C ASP A 97 -7.60 9.76 -18.25
N PHE A 98 -7.67 8.50 -17.75
CA PHE A 98 -6.61 7.81 -17.01
C PHE A 98 -6.56 6.33 -17.41
N PRO A 99 -5.90 5.98 -18.52
CA PRO A 99 -5.95 4.64 -19.12
C PRO A 99 -4.96 3.63 -18.49
N TYR A 100 -4.57 3.83 -17.23
CA TYR A 100 -3.54 3.02 -16.57
C TYR A 100 -4.14 1.93 -15.69
N ASN A 101 -3.38 0.82 -15.56
CA ASN A 101 -3.67 -0.34 -14.74
C ASN A 101 -4.92 -1.11 -15.20
N MET A 102 -5.73 -1.67 -14.31
CA MET A 102 -6.83 -2.56 -14.70
C MET A 102 -8.17 -1.85 -14.92
N THR A 103 -9.05 -2.50 -15.67
CA THR A 103 -10.39 -1.97 -15.88
C THR A 103 -11.29 -2.14 -14.65
N PRO A 104 -12.29 -1.29 -14.43
CA PRO A 104 -13.29 -1.50 -13.36
C PRO A 104 -13.96 -2.87 -13.43
N SER A 105 -14.28 -3.37 -14.63
CA SER A 105 -14.90 -4.68 -14.82
C SER A 105 -14.00 -5.85 -14.37
N ALA A 106 -12.68 -5.76 -14.56
CA ALA A 106 -11.76 -6.76 -14.04
C ALA A 106 -11.77 -6.78 -12.50
N VAL A 107 -11.96 -5.63 -11.83
CA VAL A 107 -12.11 -5.60 -10.38
C VAL A 107 -13.45 -6.18 -9.94
N ASP A 108 -14.54 -6.03 -10.72
CA ASP A 108 -15.82 -6.68 -10.44
C ASP A 108 -15.70 -8.21 -10.45
N GLU A 109 -14.88 -8.78 -11.33
CA GLU A 109 -14.57 -10.21 -11.34
C GLU A 109 -13.80 -10.62 -10.06
N LEU A 110 -12.86 -9.82 -9.58
CA LEU A 110 -12.16 -10.08 -8.31
C LEU A 110 -13.13 -10.01 -7.12
N ILE A 111 -14.07 -9.06 -7.11
CA ILE A 111 -15.11 -8.93 -6.09
C ILE A 111 -16.03 -10.19 -6.11
N ALA A 112 -16.49 -10.60 -7.28
CA ALA A 112 -17.29 -11.81 -7.41
C ALA A 112 -16.54 -13.06 -6.91
N LEU A 113 -15.26 -13.20 -7.29
CA LEU A 113 -14.42 -14.29 -6.84
C LEU A 113 -14.17 -14.25 -5.33
N ASN A 114 -14.04 -13.05 -4.73
CA ASN A 114 -13.88 -12.90 -3.28
C ASN A 114 -15.07 -13.49 -2.50
N PHE A 115 -16.28 -13.35 -3.02
CA PHE A 115 -17.48 -13.86 -2.36
C PHE A 115 -17.82 -15.31 -2.72
N SER A 116 -17.37 -15.82 -3.86
CA SER A 116 -17.62 -17.19 -4.30
C SER A 116 -16.50 -18.16 -3.90
N ASP A 117 -15.23 -17.77 -4.04
CA ASP A 117 -14.05 -18.60 -3.74
C ASP A 117 -12.85 -17.72 -3.37
N ARG A 118 -12.87 -17.18 -2.16
CA ARG A 118 -11.80 -16.31 -1.65
C ARG A 118 -10.43 -16.99 -1.55
N PRO A 119 -10.30 -18.27 -1.17
CA PRO A 119 -9.01 -18.98 -1.22
C PRO A 119 -8.39 -18.97 -2.62
N LYS A 120 -9.20 -19.15 -3.67
CA LYS A 120 -8.75 -19.08 -5.06
C LYS A 120 -8.31 -17.65 -5.44
N LEU A 121 -9.05 -16.63 -5.02
CA LEU A 121 -8.64 -15.23 -5.20
C LEU A 121 -7.24 -14.99 -4.62
N LEU A 122 -7.01 -15.39 -3.37
CA LEU A 122 -5.71 -15.21 -2.69
C LEU A 122 -4.60 -16.03 -3.37
N SER A 123 -4.89 -17.23 -3.83
CA SER A 123 -3.94 -18.06 -4.58
C SER A 123 -3.56 -17.43 -5.92
N ASN A 124 -4.53 -16.88 -6.64
CA ASN A 124 -4.26 -16.16 -7.90
C ASN A 124 -3.42 -14.90 -7.66
N PHE A 125 -3.74 -14.14 -6.61
CA PHE A 125 -2.98 -12.96 -6.21
C PHE A 125 -1.53 -13.30 -5.88
N ALA A 126 -1.28 -14.40 -5.15
CA ALA A 126 0.05 -14.85 -4.80
C ALA A 126 0.95 -15.11 -6.02
N LYS A 127 0.40 -15.60 -7.15
CA LYS A 127 1.15 -15.88 -8.38
C LYS A 127 1.72 -14.62 -9.05
N ILE A 128 1.08 -13.48 -8.86
CA ILE A 128 1.47 -12.20 -9.48
C ILE A 128 2.07 -11.21 -8.47
N PHE A 129 2.21 -11.62 -7.20
CA PHE A 129 2.68 -10.76 -6.11
C PHE A 129 4.16 -10.40 -6.23
N SER A 130 4.97 -11.24 -6.82
CA SER A 130 6.38 -11.00 -7.11
C SER A 130 6.68 -10.96 -8.61
N ALA A 131 7.87 -10.55 -8.99
CA ALA A 131 8.28 -10.43 -10.38
C ALA A 131 8.10 -11.75 -11.17
N THR A 132 8.39 -12.87 -10.50
CA THR A 132 8.11 -14.24 -11.00
C THR A 132 7.56 -15.10 -9.87
N GLU A 133 6.87 -16.20 -10.19
CA GLU A 133 6.32 -17.13 -9.20
C GLU A 133 7.40 -17.76 -8.29
N THR A 134 8.64 -17.78 -8.73
CA THR A 134 9.77 -18.40 -8.03
C THR A 134 10.69 -17.41 -7.32
N THR A 135 10.42 -16.11 -7.40
CA THR A 135 11.29 -15.08 -6.77
C THR A 135 11.28 -15.20 -5.25
N LEU A 136 10.12 -15.48 -4.66
CA LEU A 136 10.00 -15.73 -3.23
C LEU A 136 9.99 -17.24 -2.96
N ASN A 137 10.67 -17.66 -1.89
CA ASN A 137 10.65 -19.06 -1.51
C ASN A 137 9.26 -19.50 -1.00
N GLU A 138 9.00 -20.80 -1.01
CA GLU A 138 7.71 -21.39 -0.63
C GLU A 138 7.28 -21.03 0.81
N GLY A 139 8.25 -20.91 1.74
CA GLY A 139 7.97 -20.53 3.13
C GLY A 139 7.38 -19.13 3.24
N ILE A 140 7.97 -18.17 2.54
CA ILE A 140 7.46 -16.79 2.47
C ILE A 140 6.07 -16.77 1.83
N GLY A 141 5.87 -17.52 0.73
CA GLY A 141 4.56 -17.61 0.06
C GLY A 141 3.47 -18.14 1.00
N LYS A 142 3.74 -19.23 1.73
CA LYS A 142 2.82 -19.80 2.73
C LYS A 142 2.53 -18.81 3.87
N TRP A 143 3.54 -18.12 4.37
CA TRP A 143 3.39 -17.10 5.41
C TRP A 143 2.51 -15.94 4.96
N LEU A 144 2.74 -15.38 3.78
CA LEU A 144 1.93 -14.30 3.22
C LEU A 144 0.47 -14.73 2.98
N ASN A 145 0.26 -15.92 2.44
CA ASN A 145 -1.07 -16.49 2.27
C ASN A 145 -1.80 -16.63 3.62
N GLY A 146 -1.11 -17.10 4.65
CA GLY A 146 -1.65 -17.18 6.01
C GLY A 146 -2.10 -15.81 6.54
N ILE A 147 -1.33 -14.75 6.31
CA ILE A 147 -1.72 -13.37 6.65
C ILE A 147 -3.00 -12.96 5.91
N GLY A 148 -3.08 -13.24 4.61
CA GLY A 148 -4.24 -12.92 3.78
C GLY A 148 -5.53 -13.62 4.24
N LEU A 149 -5.43 -14.87 4.67
CA LEU A 149 -6.57 -15.69 5.11
C LEU A 149 -7.26 -15.16 6.38
N VAL A 150 -6.57 -14.40 7.22
CA VAL A 150 -7.14 -13.88 8.49
C VAL A 150 -8.17 -12.75 8.24
N ALA A 151 -8.14 -12.07 7.11
CA ALA A 151 -9.15 -11.07 6.75
C ALA A 151 -10.52 -11.74 6.49
N THR A 152 -11.61 -10.97 6.61
CA THR A 152 -12.94 -11.45 6.24
C THR A 152 -13.25 -11.21 4.75
N ALA A 153 -14.14 -12.00 4.16
CA ALA A 153 -14.60 -11.76 2.79
C ALA A 153 -15.29 -10.39 2.66
N HIS A 154 -16.03 -9.96 3.70
CA HIS A 154 -16.63 -8.63 3.74
C HIS A 154 -15.58 -7.52 3.67
N ALA A 155 -14.56 -7.55 4.55
CA ALA A 155 -13.50 -6.55 4.54
C ALA A 155 -12.73 -6.51 3.22
N THR A 156 -12.35 -7.68 2.69
CA THR A 156 -11.67 -7.78 1.40
C THR A 156 -12.53 -7.22 0.26
N GLY A 157 -13.83 -7.57 0.22
CA GLY A 157 -14.76 -7.08 -0.79
C GLY A 157 -14.95 -5.56 -0.72
N GLN A 158 -15.14 -5.00 0.48
CA GLN A 158 -15.29 -3.55 0.66
C GLN A 158 -14.01 -2.79 0.25
N CYS A 159 -12.83 -3.35 0.54
CA CYS A 159 -11.56 -2.77 0.07
C CYS A 159 -11.41 -2.85 -1.46
N LEU A 160 -11.88 -3.91 -2.10
CA LEU A 160 -11.89 -4.01 -3.57
C LEU A 160 -12.83 -2.98 -4.20
N TYR A 161 -14.00 -2.70 -3.61
CA TYR A 161 -14.85 -1.59 -4.03
C TYR A 161 -14.13 -0.25 -3.90
N ALA A 162 -13.46 0.00 -2.76
CA ALA A 162 -12.69 1.24 -2.58
C ALA A 162 -11.57 1.39 -3.61
N LEU A 163 -10.82 0.31 -3.90
CA LEU A 163 -9.79 0.28 -4.94
C LEU A 163 -10.36 0.55 -6.34
N ARG A 164 -11.55 0.00 -6.66
CA ARG A 164 -12.21 0.20 -7.95
C ARG A 164 -12.69 1.64 -8.14
N ASP A 165 -13.27 2.23 -7.11
CA ASP A 165 -14.08 3.44 -7.25
C ASP A 165 -13.34 4.73 -6.88
N THR A 166 -12.25 4.65 -6.08
CA THR A 166 -11.59 5.86 -5.58
C THR A 166 -10.58 6.41 -6.59
N ASP A 167 -10.68 7.72 -6.80
CA ASP A 167 -9.73 8.53 -7.56
C ASP A 167 -9.06 9.52 -6.61
N LEU A 168 -7.74 9.47 -6.52
CA LEU A 168 -6.93 10.31 -5.63
C LEU A 168 -6.09 11.34 -6.41
N ARG A 169 -6.36 11.58 -7.70
CA ARG A 169 -5.56 12.51 -8.51
C ARG A 169 -5.58 13.92 -7.94
N GLU A 170 -6.72 14.36 -7.42
CA GLU A 170 -6.83 15.65 -6.73
C GLU A 170 -6.14 15.66 -5.36
N ASP A 171 -6.06 14.50 -4.69
CA ASP A 171 -5.36 14.38 -3.40
C ASP A 171 -3.85 14.58 -3.55
N LEU A 172 -3.26 14.17 -4.67
CA LEU A 172 -1.82 14.30 -4.92
C LEU A 172 -1.37 15.76 -4.85
N THR A 173 -2.18 16.69 -5.37
CA THR A 173 -1.85 18.13 -5.40
C THR A 173 -1.85 18.79 -4.01
N LYS A 174 -2.41 18.11 -3.00
CA LYS A 174 -2.45 18.56 -1.61
C LYS A 174 -1.30 18.05 -0.77
N ILE A 175 -0.43 17.20 -1.34
CA ILE A 175 0.73 16.64 -0.64
C ILE A 175 1.89 17.61 -0.74
N ASN A 176 2.18 18.33 0.35
CA ASN A 176 3.21 19.35 0.43
C ASN A 176 4.47 18.88 1.20
N ILE A 177 4.47 17.64 1.71
CA ILE A 177 5.58 17.07 2.47
C ILE A 177 6.50 16.23 1.55
N PRO A 178 7.79 16.07 1.91
CA PRO A 178 8.69 15.19 1.19
C PRO A 178 8.09 13.79 1.04
N THR A 179 8.11 13.27 -0.19
CA THR A 179 7.51 11.97 -0.51
C THR A 179 8.50 11.08 -1.25
N LEU A 180 8.67 9.85 -0.76
CA LEU A 180 9.45 8.81 -1.43
C LEU A 180 8.51 7.78 -2.06
N ILE A 181 8.66 7.56 -3.36
CA ILE A 181 7.91 6.56 -4.12
C ILE A 181 8.85 5.43 -4.48
N LEU A 182 8.58 4.23 -3.97
CA LEU A 182 9.33 3.00 -4.23
C LEU A 182 8.46 2.04 -5.03
N HIS A 183 8.87 1.63 -6.23
CA HIS A 183 8.01 0.82 -7.09
C HIS A 183 8.77 -0.20 -7.93
N GLY A 184 8.23 -1.42 -8.04
CA GLY A 184 8.77 -2.48 -8.87
C GLY A 184 8.45 -2.28 -10.35
N LYS A 185 9.45 -2.38 -11.21
CA LYS A 185 9.25 -2.29 -12.69
C LYS A 185 8.46 -3.47 -13.25
N LYS A 186 8.45 -4.61 -12.54
CA LYS A 186 7.76 -5.85 -12.93
C LYS A 186 6.45 -6.05 -12.16
N ASP A 187 5.95 -4.99 -11.50
CA ASP A 187 4.70 -5.05 -10.75
C ASP A 187 3.49 -5.27 -11.68
N LYS A 188 2.80 -6.39 -11.48
CA LYS A 188 1.62 -6.82 -12.25
C LYS A 188 0.30 -6.46 -11.57
N ILE A 189 0.36 -5.89 -10.38
CA ILE A 189 -0.81 -5.53 -9.56
C ILE A 189 -1.03 -4.02 -9.62
N CYS A 190 0.04 -3.26 -9.39
CA CYS A 190 0.09 -1.83 -9.55
C CYS A 190 1.14 -1.52 -10.61
N SER A 191 0.73 -1.21 -11.84
CA SER A 191 1.69 -0.96 -12.93
C SER A 191 2.63 0.19 -12.58
N PHE A 192 3.85 0.15 -13.11
CA PHE A 192 4.84 1.21 -12.87
C PHE A 192 4.36 2.59 -13.32
N ASP A 193 3.44 2.64 -14.29
CA ASP A 193 2.79 3.89 -14.71
C ASP A 193 2.14 4.62 -13.55
N LEU A 194 1.57 3.89 -12.58
CA LEU A 194 0.96 4.50 -11.39
C LEU A 194 2.00 5.27 -10.56
N ALA A 195 3.21 4.73 -10.42
CA ALA A 195 4.30 5.42 -9.75
C ALA A 195 4.73 6.69 -10.48
N GLU A 196 4.80 6.64 -11.83
CA GLU A 196 5.09 7.80 -12.65
C GLU A 196 4.00 8.87 -12.53
N GLN A 197 2.72 8.47 -12.47
CA GLN A 197 1.61 9.40 -12.28
C GLN A 197 1.62 10.03 -10.88
N MET A 198 1.93 9.26 -9.82
CA MET A 198 2.13 9.82 -8.47
C MET A 198 3.29 10.81 -8.45
N HIS A 199 4.42 10.47 -9.08
CA HIS A 199 5.58 11.36 -9.14
C HIS A 199 5.31 12.66 -9.90
N LYS A 200 4.51 12.60 -10.97
CA LYS A 200 4.06 13.81 -11.68
C LYS A 200 3.10 14.67 -10.88
N GLY A 201 2.26 14.04 -10.04
CA GLY A 201 1.22 14.72 -9.27
C GLY A 201 1.69 15.27 -7.92
N ILE A 202 2.82 14.80 -7.37
CA ILE A 202 3.38 15.21 -6.08
C ILE A 202 4.66 16.00 -6.33
N GLU A 203 4.63 17.32 -6.14
CA GLU A 203 5.74 18.21 -6.48
C GLU A 203 7.03 17.85 -5.74
N ASN A 204 6.95 17.61 -4.42
CA ASN A 204 8.11 17.25 -3.59
C ASN A 204 8.26 15.74 -3.45
N SER A 205 8.44 15.03 -4.56
CA SER A 205 8.59 13.58 -4.55
C SER A 205 9.88 13.10 -5.21
N GLN A 206 10.36 11.93 -4.75
CA GLN A 206 11.45 11.17 -5.34
C GLN A 206 10.91 9.80 -5.76
N LEU A 207 11.18 9.37 -6.99
CA LEU A 207 10.81 8.06 -7.51
C LEU A 207 12.05 7.16 -7.62
N VAL A 208 12.03 6.03 -6.92
CA VAL A 208 13.07 4.99 -6.99
C VAL A 208 12.47 3.73 -7.60
N ALA A 209 12.96 3.37 -8.78
CA ALA A 209 12.58 2.16 -9.48
C ALA A 209 13.33 0.93 -8.96
N PHE A 210 12.61 -0.18 -8.79
CA PHE A 210 13.13 -1.50 -8.45
C PHE A 210 13.07 -2.38 -9.70
N GLU A 211 14.16 -2.42 -10.45
CA GLU A 211 14.23 -2.98 -11.80
C GLU A 211 13.90 -4.48 -11.85
N ASN A 212 14.17 -5.21 -10.79
CA ASN A 212 13.99 -6.65 -10.74
C ASN A 212 12.79 -7.10 -9.90
N SER A 213 12.10 -6.19 -9.23
CA SER A 213 10.99 -6.51 -8.34
C SER A 213 9.63 -6.35 -8.99
N GLY A 214 8.68 -7.19 -8.54
CA GLY A 214 7.25 -7.05 -8.72
C GLY A 214 6.62 -6.22 -7.61
N HIS A 215 5.40 -6.61 -7.20
CA HIS A 215 4.65 -5.92 -6.15
C HIS A 215 5.32 -6.05 -4.77
N SER A 216 5.99 -7.16 -4.50
CA SER A 216 6.66 -7.46 -3.23
C SER A 216 8.08 -6.89 -3.11
N LEU A 217 8.37 -5.73 -3.68
CA LEU A 217 9.71 -5.13 -3.75
C LEU A 217 10.47 -5.11 -2.40
N PHE A 218 9.76 -4.96 -1.29
CA PHE A 218 10.33 -4.97 0.06
C PHE A 218 10.82 -6.36 0.53
N LEU A 219 10.41 -7.43 -0.16
CA LEU A 219 10.89 -8.81 0.03
C LEU A 219 11.87 -9.23 -1.05
N GLU A 220 11.69 -8.76 -2.27
CA GLU A 220 12.50 -9.16 -3.44
C GLU A 220 13.86 -8.46 -3.46
N GLU A 221 13.90 -7.16 -3.17
CA GLU A 221 15.12 -6.35 -3.08
C GLU A 221 15.22 -5.70 -1.68
N THR A 222 15.09 -6.50 -0.61
CA THR A 222 15.01 -6.06 0.79
C THR A 222 16.10 -5.07 1.18
N LYS A 223 17.37 -5.34 0.82
CA LYS A 223 18.49 -4.47 1.17
C LYS A 223 18.38 -3.08 0.54
N LYS A 224 18.02 -3.03 -0.74
CA LYS A 224 17.81 -1.76 -1.46
C LYS A 224 16.62 -1.01 -0.88
N PHE A 225 15.52 -1.72 -0.61
CA PHE A 225 14.32 -1.13 -0.02
C PHE A 225 14.62 -0.48 1.33
N ASN A 226 15.27 -1.20 2.23
CA ASN A 226 15.62 -0.71 3.55
C ASN A 226 16.61 0.47 3.47
N PHE A 227 17.61 0.38 2.60
CA PHE A 227 18.56 1.47 2.38
C PHE A 227 17.88 2.78 1.95
N GLU A 228 17.02 2.73 0.92
CA GLU A 228 16.32 3.92 0.42
C GLU A 228 15.34 4.49 1.47
N LEU A 229 14.64 3.61 2.20
CA LEU A 229 13.74 4.00 3.27
C LEU A 229 14.48 4.70 4.42
N ILE A 230 15.56 4.10 4.92
CA ILE A 230 16.37 4.65 6.02
C ILE A 230 17.02 5.98 5.61
N LYS A 231 17.65 6.01 4.43
CA LYS A 231 18.25 7.22 3.87
C LYS A 231 17.25 8.38 3.80
N PHE A 232 16.04 8.13 3.31
CA PHE A 232 14.98 9.13 3.21
C PHE A 232 14.47 9.57 4.58
N ALA A 233 14.32 8.63 5.51
CA ALA A 233 13.82 8.93 6.84
C ALA A 233 14.77 9.85 7.64
N HIS A 234 16.09 9.77 7.40
CA HIS A 234 17.11 10.61 8.05
C HIS A 234 17.28 12.01 7.43
N GLN A 235 16.81 12.26 6.21
CA GLN A 235 16.86 13.61 5.58
C GLN A 235 16.00 14.62 6.35
#